data_350788ca674923ce6b533317ed9f16f1
#
_entry.id   350788ca674923ce6b533317ed9f16f1
#
_cell.length_a   1.000
_cell.length_b   1.000
_cell.length_c   1.000
_cell.angle_alpha   90.00
_cell.angle_beta   90.00
_cell.angle_gamma   90.00
#
_symmetry.space_group_name_H-M   'P 1'
#
loop_
_entity.id
_entity.type
_entity.pdbx_description
1 polymer ?
#
loop_
_entity_poly.entity_id
_entity_poly.type
_entity_poly.pdbx_seq_one_letter_code
_entity_poly.pdbx_strand_id
1 'polypeptide(L)'
;MAFSLATIFLSPSQIVDEYRGFWLLEPLLLVAIYLNKRQILLPLYFLIFGASLYFFGLKLRGHASDLVALYLIAFVFLFSLNFAKDNEKFIRGSLARLLNLLISFALFHLFFLGIVAVFAGLNYLFDWELLTSHRTQRLYLTLASFGLPCLFLFFESKFSEYGLLNFIKIAINFILNPVLIIYVALLNLYCIYRLVLLELPRGGVAYIVLACLIAGFVLRGLNLLIKNQIYDQIFKLLPLFVILPSIMLWWGVLHRVGEYGLSEPRIYLIACVIFANLSYFVMIFLRNFPYKFLAFLMVSGIFFTHFVLDTKQLVLNSQKELLLRELRALNLLDSSGSLSGDVSKIDKEKLYFLQDKFDYLVENGDKFALENKKFIAGLEAAEQKNWQIFSIDFSGTAINVKDATIKTPITSSTNGDELVIQLYNENVSINMQKHLEKALASLNLKPDGDFGAEVFERLKEQLLLFEVGKRVFVLRSMEIAQENGVYKFYDASVLFYMEDAQLK
;
A
#
# COMPACT_ATOMS: atom_id res chain seq x y z
N MET A 1 -7.76 4.63 -31.22
CA MET A 1 -8.14 5.87 -31.90
C MET A 1 -9.32 6.56 -31.25
N ALA A 2 -10.49 5.92 -31.01
CA ALA A 2 -11.63 6.58 -30.33
C ALA A 2 -11.27 7.10 -28.95
N PHE A 3 -10.57 6.32 -28.13
CA PHE A 3 -10.07 6.74 -26.82
C PHE A 3 -9.09 7.91 -26.90
N SER A 4 -8.18 7.89 -27.87
CA SER A 4 -7.21 8.98 -28.07
C SER A 4 -7.90 10.28 -28.50
N LEU A 5 -8.97 10.20 -29.28
CA LEU A 5 -9.77 11.36 -29.65
C LEU A 5 -10.50 11.95 -28.43
N ALA A 6 -11.08 11.08 -27.58
CA ALA A 6 -11.73 11.53 -26.35
C ALA A 6 -10.77 12.30 -25.41
N THR A 7 -9.51 11.85 -25.28
CA THR A 7 -8.50 12.52 -24.45
C THR A 7 -8.06 13.89 -24.95
N ILE A 8 -8.28 14.20 -26.23
CA ILE A 8 -8.01 15.55 -26.78
C ILE A 8 -9.03 16.57 -26.26
N PHE A 9 -10.29 16.17 -26.15
CA PHE A 9 -11.39 17.09 -25.84
C PHE A 9 -11.72 17.15 -24.35
N LEU A 10 -11.45 16.08 -23.58
CA LEU A 10 -11.77 15.97 -22.16
C LEU A 10 -10.60 16.40 -21.28
N SER A 11 -10.89 17.00 -20.13
CA SER A 11 -9.87 17.28 -19.12
C SER A 11 -9.44 15.98 -18.42
N PRO A 12 -8.22 15.89 -17.84
CA PRO A 12 -7.78 14.71 -17.08
C PRO A 12 -8.72 14.34 -15.93
N SER A 13 -9.29 15.31 -15.22
CA SER A 13 -10.29 15.09 -14.18
C SER A 13 -11.59 14.50 -14.74
N GLN A 14 -12.12 15.06 -15.82
CA GLN A 14 -13.32 14.51 -16.48
C GLN A 14 -13.10 13.07 -16.94
N ILE A 15 -11.93 12.78 -17.53
CA ILE A 15 -11.57 11.42 -17.95
C ILE A 15 -11.60 10.45 -16.77
N VAL A 16 -10.99 10.84 -15.65
CA VAL A 16 -10.85 9.96 -14.48
C VAL A 16 -12.14 9.88 -13.67
N ASP A 17 -12.88 10.97 -13.52
CA ASP A 17 -14.02 11.05 -12.59
C ASP A 17 -15.37 10.83 -13.27
N GLU A 18 -15.62 11.46 -14.42
CA GLU A 18 -16.91 11.39 -15.10
C GLU A 18 -16.99 10.24 -16.11
N TYR A 19 -15.90 9.99 -16.86
CA TYR A 19 -15.86 8.99 -17.94
C TYR A 19 -15.04 7.75 -17.58
N ARG A 20 -14.85 7.48 -16.29
CA ARG A 20 -14.10 6.33 -15.77
C ARG A 20 -14.57 5.00 -16.38
N GLY A 21 -15.88 4.82 -16.53
CA GLY A 21 -16.46 3.67 -17.19
C GLY A 21 -16.05 3.49 -18.66
N PHE A 22 -15.76 4.58 -19.39
CA PHE A 22 -15.30 4.50 -20.77
C PHE A 22 -13.89 3.88 -20.87
N TRP A 23 -13.00 4.14 -19.89
CA TRP A 23 -11.67 3.58 -19.82
C TRP A 23 -11.67 2.09 -19.46
N LEU A 24 -12.72 1.60 -18.82
CA LEU A 24 -12.89 0.17 -18.55
C LEU A 24 -13.02 -0.66 -19.82
N LEU A 25 -13.47 -0.06 -20.91
CA LEU A 25 -13.61 -0.73 -22.21
C LEU A 25 -12.27 -0.90 -22.94
N GLU A 26 -11.27 -0.06 -22.68
CA GLU A 26 -9.99 -0.08 -23.40
C GLU A 26 -9.27 -1.44 -23.31
N PRO A 27 -9.00 -2.02 -22.12
CA PRO A 27 -8.33 -3.32 -22.02
C PRO A 27 -9.14 -4.45 -22.63
N LEU A 28 -10.46 -4.41 -22.53
CA LEU A 28 -11.35 -5.41 -23.15
C LEU A 28 -11.31 -5.32 -24.68
N LEU A 29 -11.31 -4.10 -25.23
CA LEU A 29 -11.18 -3.88 -26.67
C LEU A 29 -9.81 -4.32 -27.19
N LEU A 30 -8.72 -4.09 -26.44
CA LEU A 30 -7.40 -4.57 -26.81
C LEU A 30 -7.35 -6.10 -26.90
N VAL A 31 -7.92 -6.79 -25.92
CA VAL A 31 -8.04 -8.25 -25.94
C VAL A 31 -8.90 -8.71 -27.13
N ALA A 32 -10.04 -8.05 -27.36
CA ALA A 32 -10.94 -8.36 -28.46
C ALA A 32 -10.29 -8.17 -29.84
N ILE A 33 -9.56 -7.07 -30.06
CA ILE A 33 -8.80 -6.81 -31.29
C ILE A 33 -7.73 -7.88 -31.51
N TYR A 34 -7.02 -8.26 -30.46
CA TYR A 34 -6.01 -9.31 -30.54
C TYR A 34 -6.59 -10.67 -30.90
N LEU A 35 -7.74 -11.03 -30.32
CA LEU A 35 -8.47 -12.25 -30.63
C LEU A 35 -8.97 -12.25 -32.09
N ASN A 36 -9.50 -11.13 -32.57
CA ASN A 36 -9.98 -10.98 -33.95
C ASN A 36 -8.86 -11.16 -35.00
N LYS A 37 -7.66 -10.67 -34.74
CA LYS A 37 -6.50 -10.86 -35.62
C LYS A 37 -6.18 -12.34 -35.88
N ARG A 38 -6.58 -13.25 -34.98
CA ARG A 38 -6.40 -14.71 -35.13
C ARG A 38 -7.61 -15.44 -35.72
N GLN A 39 -8.70 -14.76 -36.03
CA GLN A 39 -9.94 -15.28 -36.62
C GLN A 39 -10.62 -16.46 -35.90
N ILE A 40 -10.02 -17.00 -34.83
CA ILE A 40 -10.46 -18.25 -34.18
C ILE A 40 -11.62 -18.02 -33.20
N LEU A 41 -11.87 -16.75 -32.80
CA LEU A 41 -12.73 -16.41 -31.68
C LEU A 41 -13.64 -15.20 -31.94
N LEU A 42 -14.09 -15.05 -33.20
CA LEU A 42 -15.03 -13.98 -33.56
C LEU A 42 -16.29 -13.97 -32.63
N PRO A 43 -16.89 -15.13 -32.27
CA PRO A 43 -17.97 -15.16 -31.32
C PRO A 43 -17.60 -14.66 -29.91
N LEU A 44 -16.40 -14.96 -29.45
CA LEU A 44 -15.90 -14.52 -28.15
C LEU A 44 -15.68 -13.00 -28.11
N TYR A 45 -15.30 -12.40 -29.24
CA TYR A 45 -15.22 -10.96 -29.41
C TYR A 45 -16.56 -10.28 -29.11
N PHE A 46 -17.64 -10.76 -29.75
CA PHE A 46 -18.97 -10.21 -29.54
C PHE A 46 -19.50 -10.49 -28.13
N LEU A 47 -19.14 -11.63 -27.53
CA LEU A 47 -19.52 -11.99 -26.18
C LEU A 47 -18.79 -11.09 -25.16
N ILE A 48 -17.49 -10.85 -25.32
CA ILE A 48 -16.70 -9.93 -24.47
C ILE A 48 -17.21 -8.51 -24.65
N PHE A 49 -17.48 -8.08 -25.88
CA PHE A 49 -18.03 -6.75 -26.16
C PHE A 49 -19.44 -6.58 -25.58
N GLY A 50 -20.33 -7.55 -25.77
CA GLY A 50 -21.68 -7.55 -25.19
C GLY A 50 -21.65 -7.60 -23.65
N ALA A 51 -20.81 -8.45 -23.06
CA ALA A 51 -20.61 -8.50 -21.62
C ALA A 51 -20.07 -7.17 -21.08
N SER A 52 -19.10 -6.55 -21.76
CA SER A 52 -18.56 -5.26 -21.35
C SER A 52 -19.60 -4.15 -21.41
N LEU A 53 -20.47 -4.12 -22.43
CA LEU A 53 -21.59 -3.17 -22.50
C LEU A 53 -22.64 -3.44 -21.42
N TYR A 54 -22.92 -4.71 -21.09
CA TYR A 54 -23.85 -5.09 -20.04
C TYR A 54 -23.33 -4.68 -18.66
N PHE A 55 -22.06 -4.97 -18.34
CA PHE A 55 -21.43 -4.55 -17.08
C PHE A 55 -21.29 -3.04 -16.99
N PHE A 56 -21.00 -2.36 -18.09
CA PHE A 56 -20.93 -0.92 -18.17
C PHE A 56 -22.28 -0.25 -17.86
N GLY A 57 -23.39 -0.81 -18.39
CA GLY A 57 -24.73 -0.24 -18.19
C GLY A 57 -25.32 -0.47 -16.79
N LEU A 58 -24.90 -1.53 -16.06
CA LEU A 58 -25.64 -2.00 -14.88
C LEU A 58 -24.95 -1.81 -13.53
N LYS A 59 -23.62 -1.82 -13.43
CA LYS A 59 -22.95 -1.85 -12.11
C LYS A 59 -21.64 -1.09 -11.96
N LEU A 60 -20.96 -0.77 -13.03
CA LEU A 60 -19.64 -0.14 -12.93
C LEU A 60 -19.79 1.36 -12.73
N ARG A 61 -20.15 1.80 -11.53
CA ARG A 61 -19.99 3.18 -11.09
C ARG A 61 -18.51 3.51 -10.82
N GLY A 62 -17.63 3.01 -11.71
CA GLY A 62 -16.30 3.48 -11.94
C GLY A 62 -15.39 3.61 -10.71
N HIS A 63 -15.30 2.61 -9.83
CA HIS A 63 -14.24 2.62 -8.84
C HIS A 63 -12.88 2.35 -9.50
N ALA A 64 -11.83 3.01 -9.04
CA ALA A 64 -10.47 2.82 -9.57
C ALA A 64 -10.01 1.34 -9.47
N SER A 65 -10.50 0.63 -8.47
CA SER A 65 -10.28 -0.82 -8.28
C SER A 65 -10.82 -1.67 -9.43
N ASP A 66 -11.99 -1.32 -10.01
CA ASP A 66 -12.60 -2.03 -11.14
C ASP A 66 -11.71 -1.95 -12.37
N LEU A 67 -11.13 -0.78 -12.62
CA LEU A 67 -10.20 -0.54 -13.70
C LEU A 67 -8.94 -1.41 -13.54
N VAL A 68 -8.34 -1.41 -12.36
CA VAL A 68 -7.16 -2.23 -12.07
C VAL A 68 -7.45 -3.71 -12.27
N ALA A 69 -8.59 -4.22 -11.79
CA ALA A 69 -8.98 -5.61 -11.95
C ALA A 69 -9.16 -5.99 -13.44
N LEU A 70 -9.81 -5.14 -14.23
CA LEU A 70 -9.99 -5.39 -15.66
C LEU A 70 -8.67 -5.33 -16.44
N TYR A 71 -7.76 -4.40 -16.11
CA TYR A 71 -6.43 -4.39 -16.71
C TYR A 71 -5.62 -5.63 -16.35
N LEU A 72 -5.69 -6.10 -15.11
CA LEU A 72 -5.04 -7.35 -14.71
C LEU A 72 -5.60 -8.57 -15.46
N ILE A 73 -6.93 -8.66 -15.58
CA ILE A 73 -7.58 -9.71 -16.35
C ILE A 73 -7.15 -9.66 -17.82
N ALA A 74 -7.19 -8.47 -18.44
CA ALA A 74 -6.76 -8.28 -19.83
C ALA A 74 -5.28 -8.62 -20.02
N PHE A 75 -4.43 -8.26 -19.09
CA PHE A 75 -3.00 -8.58 -19.08
C PHE A 75 -2.78 -10.09 -19.04
N VAL A 76 -3.38 -10.79 -18.08
CA VAL A 76 -3.25 -12.26 -17.99
C VAL A 76 -3.79 -12.94 -19.23
N PHE A 77 -4.93 -12.47 -19.76
CA PHE A 77 -5.49 -12.99 -21.03
C PHE A 77 -4.53 -12.80 -22.19
N LEU A 78 -3.95 -11.61 -22.36
CA LEU A 78 -3.00 -11.30 -23.42
C LEU A 78 -1.80 -12.25 -23.41
N PHE A 79 -1.27 -12.55 -22.21
CA PHE A 79 -0.14 -13.47 -22.06
C PHE A 79 -0.55 -14.93 -22.22
N SER A 80 -1.80 -15.29 -21.92
CA SER A 80 -2.33 -16.66 -21.99
C SER A 80 -2.78 -17.08 -23.39
N LEU A 81 -3.00 -16.13 -24.29
CA LEU A 81 -3.59 -16.35 -25.62
C LEU A 81 -2.69 -17.12 -26.60
N ASN A 82 -1.50 -17.48 -26.20
CA ASN A 82 -0.70 -18.39 -27.00
C ASN A 82 -1.16 -19.85 -26.79
N PHE A 83 -2.26 -20.24 -27.42
CA PHE A 83 -2.91 -21.55 -27.30
C PHE A 83 -2.05 -22.77 -27.68
N ALA A 84 -0.73 -22.67 -27.47
CA ALA A 84 0.16 -23.80 -27.65
C ALA A 84 -0.18 -24.94 -26.66
N LYS A 85 -0.24 -26.18 -27.12
CA LYS A 85 -0.48 -27.35 -26.25
C LYS A 85 0.70 -27.61 -25.31
N ASP A 86 1.89 -27.19 -25.73
CA ASP A 86 3.17 -27.37 -25.06
C ASP A 86 3.46 -26.21 -24.09
N ASN A 87 3.80 -26.53 -22.86
CA ASN A 87 4.14 -25.57 -21.81
C ASN A 87 5.36 -24.71 -22.17
N GLU A 88 6.38 -25.30 -22.80
CA GLU A 88 7.56 -24.54 -23.22
C GLU A 88 7.18 -23.43 -24.21
N LYS A 89 6.38 -23.76 -25.22
CA LYS A 89 5.91 -22.78 -26.20
C LYS A 89 4.99 -21.73 -25.58
N PHE A 90 4.17 -22.13 -24.60
CA PHE A 90 3.33 -21.19 -23.86
C PHE A 90 4.17 -20.16 -23.10
N ILE A 91 5.12 -20.62 -22.29
CA ILE A 91 6.01 -19.75 -21.50
C ILE A 91 6.89 -18.86 -22.39
N ARG A 92 7.46 -19.43 -23.48
CA ARG A 92 8.25 -18.69 -24.43
C ARG A 92 7.47 -17.55 -25.08
N GLY A 93 6.26 -17.83 -25.55
CA GLY A 93 5.41 -16.81 -26.15
C GLY A 93 4.94 -15.75 -25.16
N SER A 94 4.66 -16.14 -23.92
CA SER A 94 4.29 -15.20 -22.85
C SER A 94 5.45 -14.27 -22.49
N LEU A 95 6.67 -14.82 -22.37
CA LEU A 95 7.88 -14.05 -22.11
C LEU A 95 8.21 -13.07 -23.25
N ALA A 96 8.12 -13.52 -24.52
CA ALA A 96 8.34 -12.66 -25.66
C ALA A 96 7.37 -11.47 -25.67
N ARG A 97 6.09 -11.69 -25.36
CA ARG A 97 5.11 -10.61 -25.24
C ARG A 97 5.41 -9.64 -24.12
N LEU A 98 5.81 -10.16 -22.94
CA LEU A 98 6.23 -9.30 -21.84
C LEU A 98 7.39 -8.38 -22.26
N LEU A 99 8.38 -8.93 -22.94
CA LEU A 99 9.52 -8.16 -23.44
C LEU A 99 9.09 -7.14 -24.50
N ASN A 100 8.22 -7.52 -25.43
CA ASN A 100 7.65 -6.59 -26.40
C ASN A 100 6.89 -5.44 -25.74
N LEU A 101 6.15 -5.73 -24.66
CA LEU A 101 5.47 -4.72 -23.88
C LEU A 101 6.44 -3.77 -23.19
N LEU A 102 7.47 -4.30 -22.52
CA LEU A 102 8.50 -3.50 -21.83
C LEU A 102 9.28 -2.62 -22.82
N ILE A 103 9.67 -3.15 -23.99
CA ILE A 103 10.34 -2.38 -25.03
C ILE A 103 9.43 -1.28 -25.57
N SER A 104 8.16 -1.60 -25.82
CA SER A 104 7.16 -0.62 -26.27
C SER A 104 6.97 0.49 -25.27
N PHE A 105 6.91 0.15 -24.00
CA PHE A 105 6.80 1.09 -22.89
C PHE A 105 8.03 2.00 -22.80
N ALA A 106 9.23 1.44 -22.85
CA ALA A 106 10.48 2.20 -22.80
C ALA A 106 10.61 3.17 -23.99
N LEU A 107 10.34 2.69 -25.22
CA LEU A 107 10.41 3.52 -26.42
C LEU A 107 9.33 4.61 -26.43
N PHE A 108 8.13 4.29 -25.98
CA PHE A 108 7.07 5.29 -25.83
C PHE A 108 7.49 6.43 -24.90
N HIS A 109 8.05 6.11 -23.73
CA HIS A 109 8.48 7.15 -22.77
C HIS A 109 9.66 7.95 -23.31
N LEU A 110 10.60 7.31 -23.99
CA LEU A 110 11.70 8.03 -24.66
C LEU A 110 11.18 9.01 -25.71
N PHE A 111 10.21 8.59 -26.52
CA PHE A 111 9.56 9.45 -27.51
C PHE A 111 8.80 10.60 -26.86
N PHE A 112 8.03 10.30 -25.82
CA PHE A 112 7.27 11.32 -25.06
C PHE A 112 8.21 12.36 -24.42
N LEU A 113 9.30 11.92 -23.80
CA LEU A 113 10.33 12.83 -23.25
C LEU A 113 10.93 13.72 -24.35
N GLY A 114 11.16 13.17 -25.54
CA GLY A 114 11.61 13.95 -26.70
C GLY A 114 10.62 15.06 -27.08
N ILE A 115 9.32 14.75 -27.12
CA ILE A 115 8.27 15.73 -27.39
C ILE A 115 8.25 16.81 -26.29
N VAL A 116 8.28 16.40 -25.02
CA VAL A 116 8.30 17.35 -23.89
C VAL A 116 9.53 18.25 -23.96
N ALA A 117 10.70 17.73 -24.29
CA ALA A 117 11.92 18.52 -24.45
C ALA A 117 11.82 19.56 -25.57
N VAL A 118 11.23 19.19 -26.72
CA VAL A 118 10.99 20.14 -27.83
C VAL A 118 10.03 21.26 -27.40
N PHE A 119 8.91 20.92 -26.76
CA PHE A 119 7.98 21.93 -26.32
C PHE A 119 8.56 22.82 -25.18
N ALA A 120 9.36 22.23 -24.28
CA ALA A 120 10.07 23.01 -23.25
C ALA A 120 11.07 23.97 -23.88
N GLY A 121 11.78 23.55 -24.94
CA GLY A 121 12.67 24.42 -25.72
C GLY A 121 11.91 25.57 -26.38
N LEU A 122 10.73 25.31 -26.99
CA LEU A 122 9.90 26.34 -27.60
C LEU A 122 9.37 27.34 -26.54
N ASN A 123 8.92 26.83 -25.38
CA ASN A 123 8.52 27.70 -24.28
C ASN A 123 9.64 28.64 -23.86
N TYR A 124 10.87 28.10 -23.73
CA TYR A 124 12.03 28.89 -23.31
C TYR A 124 12.47 29.93 -24.35
N LEU A 125 12.39 29.58 -25.66
CA LEU A 125 12.87 30.46 -26.72
C LEU A 125 11.87 31.55 -27.12
N PHE A 126 10.59 31.29 -27.01
CA PHE A 126 9.51 32.16 -27.54
C PHE A 126 8.55 32.68 -26.47
N ASP A 127 8.81 32.39 -25.17
CA ASP A 127 7.90 32.70 -24.04
C ASP A 127 6.45 32.18 -24.27
N TRP A 128 6.32 31.05 -24.96
CA TRP A 128 5.03 30.45 -25.19
C TRP A 128 4.67 29.51 -24.05
N GLU A 129 3.50 29.64 -23.48
CA GLU A 129 2.95 28.71 -22.48
C GLU A 129 2.34 27.47 -23.13
N LEU A 130 3.12 26.69 -23.91
CA LEU A 130 2.64 25.49 -24.60
C LEU A 130 2.43 24.33 -23.63
N LEU A 131 3.34 24.15 -22.67
CA LEU A 131 3.31 23.09 -21.68
C LEU A 131 2.90 23.62 -20.31
N THR A 132 1.62 23.52 -20.00
CA THR A 132 1.13 23.55 -18.62
C THR A 132 0.99 22.11 -18.10
N SER A 133 0.96 21.93 -16.78
CA SER A 133 0.80 20.59 -16.17
C SER A 133 -0.39 19.82 -16.75
N HIS A 134 -1.54 20.48 -16.91
CA HIS A 134 -2.74 19.87 -17.49
C HIS A 134 -2.60 19.52 -18.97
N ARG A 135 -1.92 20.36 -19.77
CA ARG A 135 -1.70 20.07 -21.19
C ARG A 135 -0.73 18.90 -21.38
N THR A 136 0.30 18.84 -20.55
CA THR A 136 1.28 17.74 -20.56
C THR A 136 0.64 16.41 -20.20
N GLN A 137 -0.22 16.37 -19.16
CA GLN A 137 -0.97 15.17 -18.80
C GLN A 137 -1.92 14.73 -19.91
N ARG A 138 -2.65 15.67 -20.53
CA ARG A 138 -3.55 15.38 -21.65
C ARG A 138 -2.79 14.82 -22.85
N LEU A 139 -1.66 15.43 -23.21
CA LEU A 139 -0.80 14.97 -24.28
C LEU A 139 -0.29 13.55 -23.99
N TYR A 140 0.16 13.30 -22.76
CA TYR A 140 0.60 11.95 -22.34
C TYR A 140 -0.50 10.92 -22.51
N LEU A 141 -1.69 11.15 -21.99
CA LEU A 141 -2.83 10.24 -22.08
C LEU A 141 -3.23 9.98 -23.54
N THR A 142 -3.27 11.04 -24.37
CA THR A 142 -3.60 10.91 -25.79
C THR A 142 -2.58 10.07 -26.54
N LEU A 143 -1.28 10.32 -26.34
CA LEU A 143 -0.22 9.57 -26.97
C LEU A 143 -0.11 8.15 -26.42
N ALA A 144 -0.31 7.95 -25.11
CA ALA A 144 -0.23 6.63 -24.48
C ALA A 144 -1.34 5.70 -24.96
N SER A 145 -2.58 6.20 -25.02
CA SER A 145 -3.74 5.39 -25.44
C SER A 145 -3.69 4.91 -26.89
N PHE A 146 -2.92 5.58 -27.73
CA PHE A 146 -2.70 5.19 -29.13
C PHE A 146 -1.32 4.60 -29.38
N GLY A 147 -0.26 5.28 -28.92
CA GLY A 147 1.13 4.95 -29.25
C GLY A 147 1.59 3.63 -28.62
N LEU A 148 1.24 3.38 -27.33
CA LEU A 148 1.61 2.13 -26.66
C LEU A 148 1.04 0.88 -27.34
N PRO A 149 -0.29 0.79 -27.63
CA PRO A 149 -0.84 -0.33 -28.36
C PRO A 149 -0.24 -0.51 -29.77
N CYS A 150 -0.01 0.59 -30.49
CA CYS A 150 0.59 0.53 -31.81
C CYS A 150 2.02 -0.01 -31.78
N LEU A 151 2.87 0.47 -30.87
CA LEU A 151 4.23 -0.03 -30.68
C LEU A 151 4.23 -1.51 -30.28
N PHE A 152 3.37 -1.89 -29.34
CA PHE A 152 3.27 -3.29 -28.92
C PHE A 152 2.88 -4.21 -30.09
N LEU A 153 1.87 -3.85 -30.86
CA LEU A 153 1.45 -4.64 -32.03
C LEU A 153 2.53 -4.68 -33.13
N PHE A 154 3.28 -3.59 -33.29
CA PHE A 154 4.41 -3.56 -34.23
C PHE A 154 5.50 -4.56 -33.83
N PHE A 155 5.90 -4.55 -32.56
CA PHE A 155 6.91 -5.49 -32.07
C PHE A 155 6.41 -6.94 -32.08
N GLU A 156 5.14 -7.19 -31.71
CA GLU A 156 4.54 -8.52 -31.79
C GLU A 156 4.56 -9.09 -33.23
N SER A 157 4.56 -8.22 -34.24
CA SER A 157 4.61 -8.64 -35.66
C SER A 157 6.00 -8.92 -36.20
N LYS A 158 7.06 -8.35 -35.60
CA LYS A 158 8.41 -8.33 -36.21
C LYS A 158 9.51 -8.97 -35.37
N PHE A 159 9.34 -9.14 -34.05
CA PHE A 159 10.46 -9.61 -33.24
C PHE A 159 10.69 -11.11 -33.33
N SER A 160 11.91 -11.50 -33.79
CA SER A 160 12.38 -12.88 -33.77
C SER A 160 13.15 -13.16 -32.46
N GLU A 161 12.85 -14.30 -31.85
CA GLU A 161 13.07 -14.69 -30.46
C GLU A 161 14.53 -15.00 -30.02
N TYR A 162 15.53 -14.97 -30.89
CA TYR A 162 16.73 -15.77 -30.67
C TYR A 162 17.87 -15.18 -29.84
N GLY A 163 18.13 -13.89 -29.86
CA GLY A 163 19.26 -13.30 -29.14
C GLY A 163 19.04 -13.07 -27.64
N LEU A 164 17.87 -12.60 -27.28
CA LEU A 164 17.50 -12.23 -25.93
C LEU A 164 17.32 -13.45 -25.01
N LEU A 165 16.88 -14.59 -25.57
CA LEU A 165 16.71 -15.84 -24.85
C LEU A 165 18.01 -16.38 -24.22
N ASN A 166 19.15 -16.16 -24.81
CA ASN A 166 20.44 -16.62 -24.26
C ASN A 166 20.82 -15.82 -23.01
N PHE A 167 20.64 -14.50 -23.02
CA PHE A 167 20.86 -13.66 -21.85
C PHE A 167 19.92 -14.06 -20.70
N ILE A 168 18.65 -14.26 -21.00
CA ILE A 168 17.64 -14.69 -20.02
C ILE A 168 18.00 -16.05 -19.41
N LYS A 169 18.48 -17.01 -20.20
CA LYS A 169 18.94 -18.32 -19.69
C LYS A 169 20.11 -18.19 -18.72
N ILE A 170 21.06 -17.31 -19.00
CA ILE A 170 22.19 -17.03 -18.09
C ILE A 170 21.64 -16.41 -16.79
N ALA A 171 20.78 -15.40 -16.88
CA ALA A 171 20.19 -14.75 -15.72
C ALA A 171 19.39 -15.75 -14.86
N ILE A 172 18.60 -16.63 -15.45
CA ILE A 172 17.83 -17.64 -14.73
C ILE A 172 18.77 -18.61 -14.00
N ASN A 173 19.75 -19.18 -14.68
CA ASN A 173 20.61 -20.21 -14.09
C ASN A 173 21.58 -19.67 -13.03
N PHE A 174 22.19 -18.52 -13.24
CA PHE A 174 23.28 -18.03 -12.41
C PHE A 174 22.87 -16.94 -11.40
N ILE A 175 21.69 -16.33 -11.58
CA ILE A 175 21.22 -15.26 -10.69
C ILE A 175 19.91 -15.66 -10.04
N LEU A 176 18.85 -15.84 -10.79
CA LEU A 176 17.49 -15.95 -10.25
C LEU A 176 17.26 -17.25 -9.50
N ASN A 177 17.71 -18.39 -10.03
CA ASN A 177 17.56 -19.69 -9.38
C ASN A 177 18.35 -19.77 -8.05
N PRO A 178 19.65 -19.42 -8.00
CA PRO A 178 20.41 -19.42 -6.74
C PRO A 178 19.80 -18.47 -5.71
N VAL A 179 19.41 -17.26 -6.11
CA VAL A 179 18.78 -16.30 -5.20
C VAL A 179 17.49 -16.85 -4.62
N LEU A 180 16.61 -17.44 -5.44
CA LEU A 180 15.38 -18.05 -4.95
C LEU A 180 15.65 -19.19 -3.97
N ILE A 181 16.62 -20.08 -4.28
CA ILE A 181 16.96 -21.21 -3.42
C ILE A 181 17.46 -20.75 -2.05
N ILE A 182 18.37 -19.76 -2.03
CA ILE A 182 18.85 -19.15 -0.78
C ILE A 182 17.69 -18.52 -0.02
N TYR A 183 16.82 -17.81 -0.72
CA TYR A 183 15.68 -17.14 -0.12
C TYR A 183 14.67 -18.12 0.50
N VAL A 184 14.35 -19.22 -0.20
CA VAL A 184 13.50 -20.29 0.33
C VAL A 184 14.14 -20.94 1.55
N ALA A 185 15.46 -21.17 1.55
CA ALA A 185 16.18 -21.73 2.70
C ALA A 185 16.13 -20.77 3.91
N LEU A 186 16.41 -19.49 3.72
CA LEU A 186 16.32 -18.46 4.76
C LEU A 186 14.91 -18.35 5.32
N LEU A 187 13.91 -18.41 4.45
CA LEU A 187 12.51 -18.33 4.86
C LEU A 187 12.10 -19.55 5.72
N ASN A 188 12.55 -20.76 5.36
CA ASN A 188 12.32 -21.94 6.19
C ASN A 188 13.04 -21.84 7.53
N LEU A 189 14.28 -21.37 7.58
CA LEU A 189 15.00 -21.12 8.83
C LEU A 189 14.25 -20.14 9.73
N TYR A 190 13.76 -19.04 9.16
CA TYR A 190 12.93 -18.07 9.87
C TYR A 190 11.64 -18.70 10.42
N CYS A 191 10.95 -19.50 9.62
CA CYS A 191 9.73 -20.18 10.05
C CYS A 191 9.99 -21.17 11.18
N ILE A 192 11.07 -21.95 11.10
CA ILE A 192 11.49 -22.87 12.16
C ILE A 192 11.83 -22.09 13.45
N TYR A 193 12.59 -21.01 13.34
CA TYR A 193 12.95 -20.15 14.47
C TYR A 193 11.69 -19.62 15.18
N ARG A 194 10.73 -19.08 14.45
CA ARG A 194 9.47 -18.57 15.02
C ARG A 194 8.61 -19.68 15.62
N LEU A 195 8.59 -20.84 14.99
CA LEU A 195 7.86 -22.02 15.50
C LEU A 195 8.43 -22.50 16.84
N VAL A 196 9.76 -22.53 16.97
CA VAL A 196 10.44 -22.92 18.23
C VAL A 196 10.13 -21.94 19.36
N LEU A 197 10.03 -20.64 19.04
CA LEU A 197 9.68 -19.61 20.02
C LEU A 197 8.16 -19.53 20.29
N LEU A 198 7.33 -20.27 19.54
CA LEU A 198 5.86 -20.19 19.56
C LEU A 198 5.35 -18.77 19.32
N GLU A 199 6.11 -17.97 18.57
CA GLU A 199 5.77 -16.59 18.25
C GLU A 199 5.16 -16.47 16.85
N LEU A 200 4.19 -15.55 16.72
CA LEU A 200 3.59 -15.23 15.44
C LEU A 200 4.60 -14.52 14.53
N PRO A 201 4.54 -14.78 13.22
CA PRO A 201 5.35 -14.04 12.26
C PRO A 201 4.95 -12.56 12.22
N ARG A 202 5.95 -11.68 12.08
CA ARG A 202 5.72 -10.23 11.93
C ARG A 202 4.85 -9.94 10.70
N GLY A 203 4.11 -8.82 10.72
CA GLY A 203 3.11 -8.49 9.71
C GLY A 203 3.54 -8.48 8.26
N GLY A 204 4.72 -8.00 7.98
CA GLY A 204 5.27 -7.97 6.61
C GLY A 204 5.62 -9.34 6.04
N VAL A 205 5.82 -10.36 6.88
CA VAL A 205 6.26 -11.70 6.45
C VAL A 205 5.24 -12.37 5.54
N ALA A 206 3.94 -12.09 5.71
CA ALA A 206 2.90 -12.62 4.82
C ALA A 206 3.14 -12.26 3.35
N TYR A 207 3.47 -11.01 3.07
CA TYR A 207 3.78 -10.55 1.70
C TYR A 207 5.09 -11.14 1.18
N ILE A 208 6.08 -11.30 2.06
CA ILE A 208 7.37 -11.90 1.73
C ILE A 208 7.19 -13.36 1.32
N VAL A 209 6.42 -14.15 2.08
CA VAL A 209 6.11 -15.54 1.75
C VAL A 209 5.34 -15.62 0.43
N LEU A 210 4.32 -14.80 0.24
CA LEU A 210 3.53 -14.77 -0.99
C LEU A 210 4.40 -14.41 -2.21
N ALA A 211 5.28 -13.42 -2.09
CA ALA A 211 6.24 -13.05 -3.14
C ALA A 211 7.16 -14.22 -3.49
N CYS A 212 7.65 -14.96 -2.48
CA CYS A 212 8.48 -16.16 -2.66
C CYS A 212 7.71 -17.26 -3.41
N LEU A 213 6.44 -17.51 -3.05
CA LEU A 213 5.59 -18.48 -3.74
C LEU A 213 5.39 -18.11 -5.21
N ILE A 214 5.08 -16.85 -5.49
CA ILE A 214 4.90 -16.37 -6.88
C ILE A 214 6.22 -16.46 -7.65
N ALA A 215 7.33 -16.02 -7.07
CA ALA A 215 8.64 -16.08 -7.72
C ALA A 215 9.06 -17.52 -8.04
N GLY A 216 8.86 -18.44 -7.10
CA GLY A 216 9.15 -19.87 -7.30
C GLY A 216 8.32 -20.49 -8.42
N PHE A 217 7.04 -20.12 -8.49
CA PHE A 217 6.13 -20.53 -9.55
C PHE A 217 6.57 -20.00 -10.93
N VAL A 218 6.88 -18.70 -11.01
CA VAL A 218 7.33 -18.05 -12.26
C VAL A 218 8.66 -18.65 -12.71
N LEU A 219 9.64 -18.79 -11.81
CA LEU A 219 10.95 -19.35 -12.14
C LEU A 219 10.88 -20.80 -12.59
N ARG A 220 10.02 -21.61 -11.96
CA ARG A 220 9.79 -22.98 -12.45
C ARG A 220 9.27 -22.99 -13.90
N GLY A 221 8.36 -22.08 -14.23
CA GLY A 221 7.91 -21.90 -15.61
C GLY A 221 9.04 -21.49 -16.55
N LEU A 222 9.83 -20.49 -16.17
CA LEU A 222 10.95 -20.00 -16.95
C LEU A 222 12.05 -21.07 -17.14
N ASN A 223 12.25 -21.95 -16.19
CA ASN A 223 13.20 -23.07 -16.31
C ASN A 223 12.82 -24.04 -17.46
N LEU A 224 11.55 -24.10 -17.89
CA LEU A 224 11.16 -24.87 -19.07
C LEU A 224 11.84 -24.38 -20.38
N LEU A 225 12.34 -23.14 -20.41
CA LEU A 225 13.07 -22.58 -21.54
C LEU A 225 14.53 -23.06 -21.63
N ILE A 226 15.01 -23.77 -20.60
CA ILE A 226 16.39 -24.16 -20.45
C ILE A 226 16.52 -25.68 -20.69
N LYS A 227 17.27 -26.07 -21.73
CA LYS A 227 17.47 -27.50 -22.05
C LYS A 227 18.27 -28.25 -20.97
N ASN A 228 19.32 -27.61 -20.42
CA ASN A 228 20.16 -28.17 -19.36
C ASN A 228 19.86 -27.45 -18.05
N GLN A 229 18.93 -27.98 -17.29
CA GLN A 229 18.48 -27.40 -16.02
C GLN A 229 19.40 -27.86 -14.89
N ILE A 230 20.25 -26.99 -14.35
CA ILE A 230 21.17 -27.30 -13.24
C ILE A 230 20.37 -27.60 -11.96
N TYR A 231 19.24 -26.93 -11.77
CA TYR A 231 18.46 -26.97 -10.52
C TYR A 231 17.15 -27.77 -10.63
N ASP A 232 17.01 -28.64 -11.64
CA ASP A 232 15.76 -29.37 -11.92
C ASP A 232 15.26 -30.18 -10.70
N GLN A 233 16.18 -30.86 -9.98
CA GLN A 233 15.82 -31.62 -8.79
C GLN A 233 15.31 -30.73 -7.67
N ILE A 234 15.92 -29.56 -7.46
CA ILE A 234 15.51 -28.61 -6.43
C ILE A 234 14.12 -28.04 -6.76
N PHE A 235 13.87 -27.69 -8.03
CA PHE A 235 12.56 -27.20 -8.45
C PHE A 235 11.45 -28.28 -8.43
N LYS A 236 11.79 -29.55 -8.54
CA LYS A 236 10.84 -30.65 -8.29
C LYS A 236 10.46 -30.76 -6.83
N LEU A 237 11.40 -30.50 -5.91
CA LEU A 237 11.17 -30.52 -4.47
C LEU A 237 10.65 -29.18 -3.93
N LEU A 238 10.67 -28.11 -4.69
CA LEU A 238 10.23 -26.78 -4.27
C LEU A 238 8.85 -26.78 -3.62
N PRO A 239 7.83 -27.51 -4.15
CA PRO A 239 6.52 -27.57 -3.51
C PRO A 239 6.55 -28.07 -2.06
N LEU A 240 7.50 -28.96 -1.72
CA LEU A 240 7.65 -29.46 -0.36
C LEU A 240 8.31 -28.41 0.55
N PHE A 241 9.31 -27.68 0.05
CA PHE A 241 9.98 -26.63 0.81
C PHE A 241 9.11 -25.42 1.11
N VAL A 242 8.04 -25.19 0.38
CA VAL A 242 7.13 -24.07 0.63
C VAL A 242 5.96 -24.42 1.56
N ILE A 243 5.82 -25.68 2.00
CA ILE A 243 4.73 -26.11 2.89
C ILE A 243 4.80 -25.38 4.22
N LEU A 244 5.96 -25.39 4.87
CA LEU A 244 6.15 -24.76 6.18
C LEU A 244 5.90 -23.24 6.13
N PRO A 245 6.52 -22.47 5.21
CA PRO A 245 6.18 -21.06 5.01
C PRO A 245 4.70 -20.81 4.74
N SER A 246 4.02 -21.68 3.98
CA SER A 246 2.59 -21.55 3.69
C SER A 246 1.73 -21.75 4.96
N ILE A 247 2.07 -22.71 5.81
CA ILE A 247 1.37 -22.93 7.08
C ILE A 247 1.53 -21.68 7.99
N MET A 248 2.75 -21.16 8.10
CA MET A 248 3.02 -19.96 8.88
C MET A 248 2.32 -18.72 8.33
N LEU A 249 2.21 -18.62 7.01
CA LEU A 249 1.45 -17.56 6.33
C LEU A 249 -0.03 -17.63 6.71
N TRP A 250 -0.65 -18.82 6.62
CA TRP A 250 -2.03 -19.02 7.01
C TRP A 250 -2.27 -18.70 8.49
N TRP A 251 -1.40 -19.17 9.36
CA TRP A 251 -1.48 -18.86 10.79
C TRP A 251 -1.45 -17.35 11.04
N GLY A 252 -0.49 -16.64 10.45
CA GLY A 252 -0.40 -15.18 10.58
C GLY A 252 -1.59 -14.42 10.01
N VAL A 253 -2.13 -14.86 8.86
CA VAL A 253 -3.30 -14.22 8.22
C VAL A 253 -4.56 -14.46 9.06
N LEU A 254 -4.83 -15.70 9.46
CA LEU A 254 -6.02 -16.05 10.24
C LEU A 254 -6.03 -15.39 11.62
N HIS A 255 -4.89 -15.33 12.31
CA HIS A 255 -4.77 -14.63 13.58
C HIS A 255 -5.16 -13.16 13.44
N ARG A 256 -4.64 -12.48 12.43
CA ARG A 256 -4.95 -11.06 12.20
C ARG A 256 -6.39 -10.79 11.78
N VAL A 257 -6.98 -11.73 11.04
CA VAL A 257 -8.41 -11.64 10.73
C VAL A 257 -9.23 -11.79 12.02
N GLY A 258 -8.80 -12.65 12.94
CA GLY A 258 -9.44 -12.83 14.24
C GLY A 258 -9.33 -11.60 15.16
N GLU A 259 -8.16 -10.91 15.14
CA GLU A 259 -7.93 -9.72 16.00
C GLU A 259 -8.50 -8.43 15.41
N TYR A 260 -8.30 -8.19 14.11
CA TYR A 260 -8.60 -6.89 13.49
C TYR A 260 -9.75 -6.94 12.49
N GLY A 261 -10.34 -8.11 12.28
CA GLY A 261 -11.39 -8.34 11.29
C GLY A 261 -10.85 -8.37 9.84
N LEU A 262 -11.77 -8.55 8.90
CA LEU A 262 -11.47 -8.47 7.47
C LEU A 262 -11.28 -7.01 7.03
N SER A 263 -10.40 -6.81 6.06
CA SER A 263 -10.26 -5.59 5.27
C SER A 263 -10.12 -5.96 3.80
N GLU A 264 -10.42 -5.06 2.88
CA GLU A 264 -10.30 -5.36 1.45
C GLU A 264 -8.92 -5.92 1.07
N PRO A 265 -7.77 -5.31 1.50
CA PRO A 265 -6.45 -5.88 1.20
C PRO A 265 -6.25 -7.30 1.75
N ARG A 266 -6.85 -7.63 2.92
CA ARG A 266 -6.76 -8.99 3.49
C ARG A 266 -7.57 -10.01 2.68
N ILE A 267 -8.72 -9.62 2.14
CA ILE A 267 -9.51 -10.50 1.26
C ILE A 267 -8.70 -10.84 0.00
N TYR A 268 -8.09 -9.84 -0.65
CA TYR A 268 -7.24 -10.08 -1.81
C TYR A 268 -5.98 -10.89 -1.46
N LEU A 269 -5.38 -10.65 -0.30
CA LEU A 269 -4.26 -11.46 0.19
C LEU A 269 -4.68 -12.93 0.36
N ILE A 270 -5.82 -13.20 0.99
CA ILE A 270 -6.35 -14.55 1.17
C ILE A 270 -6.58 -15.22 -0.19
N ALA A 271 -7.21 -14.52 -1.13
CA ALA A 271 -7.42 -15.03 -2.48
C ALA A 271 -6.10 -15.39 -3.19
N CYS A 272 -5.09 -14.53 -3.10
CA CYS A 272 -3.75 -14.79 -3.65
C CYS A 272 -3.08 -15.99 -2.98
N VAL A 273 -3.21 -16.13 -1.66
CA VAL A 273 -2.65 -17.27 -0.89
C VAL A 273 -3.33 -18.57 -1.27
N ILE A 274 -4.66 -18.58 -1.39
CA ILE A 274 -5.43 -19.77 -1.87
C ILE A 274 -4.93 -20.16 -3.27
N PHE A 275 -4.84 -19.20 -4.18
CA PHE A 275 -4.38 -19.43 -5.54
C PHE A 275 -2.95 -20.00 -5.59
N ALA A 276 -2.02 -19.40 -4.84
CA ALA A 276 -0.64 -19.85 -4.77
C ALA A 276 -0.54 -21.27 -4.21
N ASN A 277 -1.20 -21.54 -3.07
CA ASN A 277 -1.18 -22.87 -2.45
C ASN A 277 -1.83 -23.94 -3.32
N LEU A 278 -2.95 -23.65 -3.97
CA LEU A 278 -3.59 -24.56 -4.91
C LEU A 278 -2.64 -24.86 -6.08
N SER A 279 -1.93 -23.87 -6.58
CA SER A 279 -0.94 -24.03 -7.65
C SER A 279 0.19 -24.98 -7.23
N TYR A 280 0.73 -24.81 -6.04
CA TYR A 280 1.78 -25.70 -5.50
C TYR A 280 1.24 -27.09 -5.20
N PHE A 281 0.04 -27.20 -4.70
CA PHE A 281 -0.64 -28.50 -4.50
C PHE A 281 -0.76 -29.27 -5.82
N VAL A 282 -1.25 -28.61 -6.88
CA VAL A 282 -1.32 -29.22 -8.22
C VAL A 282 0.06 -29.63 -8.74
N MET A 283 1.11 -28.85 -8.44
CA MET A 283 2.48 -29.17 -8.82
C MET A 283 3.02 -30.46 -8.18
N ILE A 284 2.54 -30.85 -7.00
CA ILE A 284 2.95 -32.10 -6.34
C ILE A 284 2.46 -33.31 -7.14
N PHE A 285 1.24 -33.24 -7.65
CA PHE A 285 0.58 -34.37 -8.30
C PHE A 285 0.80 -34.43 -9.81
N LEU A 286 0.97 -33.27 -10.48
CA LEU A 286 1.11 -33.22 -11.92
C LEU A 286 2.58 -32.99 -12.34
N ARG A 287 3.15 -34.01 -13.00
CA ARG A 287 4.52 -33.89 -13.58
C ARG A 287 4.62 -32.76 -14.61
N ASN A 288 3.58 -32.61 -15.45
CA ASN A 288 3.47 -31.54 -16.44
C ASN A 288 2.44 -30.53 -15.97
N PHE A 289 2.90 -29.49 -15.31
CA PHE A 289 2.04 -28.45 -14.74
C PHE A 289 1.36 -27.64 -15.85
N PRO A 290 0.01 -27.53 -15.86
CA PRO A 290 -0.72 -26.88 -16.94
C PRO A 290 -0.78 -25.35 -16.74
N TYR A 291 0.25 -24.63 -17.13
CA TYR A 291 0.33 -23.16 -16.98
C TYR A 291 -0.84 -22.40 -17.62
N LYS A 292 -1.41 -22.90 -18.71
CA LYS A 292 -2.61 -22.32 -19.31
C LYS A 292 -3.84 -22.40 -18.40
N PHE A 293 -4.07 -23.57 -17.80
CA PHE A 293 -5.17 -23.76 -16.86
C PHE A 293 -5.01 -22.83 -15.66
N LEU A 294 -3.77 -22.63 -15.22
CA LEU A 294 -3.48 -21.69 -14.14
C LEU A 294 -3.78 -20.24 -14.53
N ALA A 295 -3.40 -19.82 -15.73
CA ALA A 295 -3.75 -18.48 -16.21
C ALA A 295 -5.27 -18.28 -16.26
N PHE A 296 -6.02 -19.28 -16.71
CA PHE A 296 -7.48 -19.27 -16.67
C PHE A 296 -8.01 -19.21 -15.24
N LEU A 297 -7.44 -19.99 -14.32
CA LEU A 297 -7.83 -19.97 -12.90
C LEU A 297 -7.54 -18.61 -12.26
N MET A 298 -6.40 -17.98 -12.60
CA MET A 298 -6.05 -16.64 -12.14
C MET A 298 -7.06 -15.58 -12.61
N VAL A 299 -7.42 -15.59 -13.88
CA VAL A 299 -8.45 -14.69 -14.43
C VAL A 299 -9.78 -14.92 -13.72
N SER A 300 -10.20 -16.19 -13.58
CA SER A 300 -11.42 -16.54 -12.89
C SER A 300 -11.40 -16.13 -11.41
N GLY A 301 -10.28 -16.29 -10.74
CA GLY A 301 -10.08 -15.87 -9.36
C GLY A 301 -10.20 -14.36 -9.18
N ILE A 302 -9.52 -13.57 -10.02
CA ILE A 302 -9.62 -12.10 -10.00
C ILE A 302 -11.07 -11.67 -10.28
N PHE A 303 -11.70 -12.25 -11.31
CA PHE A 303 -13.07 -11.94 -11.65
C PHE A 303 -14.03 -12.25 -10.50
N PHE A 304 -13.92 -13.44 -9.91
CA PHE A 304 -14.78 -13.86 -8.80
C PHE A 304 -14.58 -12.97 -7.56
N THR A 305 -13.35 -12.73 -7.15
CA THR A 305 -13.05 -11.94 -5.94
C THR A 305 -13.44 -10.48 -6.07
N HIS A 306 -13.38 -9.91 -7.28
CA HIS A 306 -13.65 -8.49 -7.47
C HIS A 306 -15.08 -8.18 -7.93
N PHE A 307 -15.65 -9.01 -8.81
CA PHE A 307 -16.96 -8.72 -9.41
C PHE A 307 -18.11 -9.56 -8.88
N VAL A 308 -17.82 -10.73 -8.28
CA VAL A 308 -18.85 -11.63 -7.75
C VAL A 308 -18.97 -11.49 -6.23
N LEU A 309 -17.85 -11.48 -5.52
CA LEU A 309 -17.84 -11.25 -4.08
C LEU A 309 -18.12 -9.78 -3.77
N ASP A 310 -19.12 -9.53 -2.96
CA ASP A 310 -19.32 -8.22 -2.36
C ASP A 310 -18.31 -8.04 -1.21
N THR A 311 -17.08 -7.66 -1.58
CA THR A 311 -15.99 -7.47 -0.62
C THR A 311 -16.31 -6.41 0.41
N LYS A 312 -17.02 -5.35 0.02
CA LYS A 312 -17.48 -4.30 0.94
C LYS A 312 -18.41 -4.86 2.02
N GLN A 313 -19.41 -5.63 1.62
CA GLN A 313 -20.36 -6.21 2.57
C GLN A 313 -19.69 -7.23 3.49
N LEU A 314 -18.74 -8.01 2.97
CA LEU A 314 -17.95 -8.95 3.78
C LEU A 314 -17.11 -8.22 4.84
N VAL A 315 -16.44 -7.12 4.46
CA VAL A 315 -15.67 -6.30 5.40
C VAL A 315 -16.60 -5.67 6.44
N LEU A 316 -17.71 -5.06 6.02
CA LEU A 316 -18.70 -4.46 6.90
C LEU A 316 -19.21 -5.46 7.94
N ASN A 317 -19.63 -6.63 7.52
CA ASN A 317 -20.10 -7.67 8.42
C ASN A 317 -19.03 -8.11 9.42
N SER A 318 -17.78 -8.29 8.93
CA SER A 318 -16.66 -8.69 9.80
C SER A 318 -16.29 -7.60 10.82
N GLN A 319 -16.26 -6.33 10.42
CA GLN A 319 -15.98 -5.22 11.33
C GLN A 319 -17.10 -5.04 12.36
N LYS A 320 -18.34 -5.22 11.92
CA LYS A 320 -19.52 -5.19 12.81
C LYS A 320 -19.50 -6.32 13.84
N GLU A 321 -19.21 -7.56 13.41
CA GLU A 321 -19.11 -8.70 14.33
C GLU A 321 -18.00 -8.49 15.37
N LEU A 322 -16.86 -7.93 14.92
CA LEU A 322 -15.75 -7.59 15.82
C LEU A 322 -16.17 -6.54 16.85
N LEU A 323 -16.83 -5.45 16.41
CA LEU A 323 -17.38 -4.43 17.28
C LEU A 323 -18.37 -5.01 18.30
N LEU A 324 -19.34 -5.81 17.85
CA LEU A 324 -20.33 -6.43 18.71
C LEU A 324 -19.71 -7.39 19.74
N ARG A 325 -18.64 -8.11 19.34
CA ARG A 325 -17.89 -8.97 20.26
C ARG A 325 -17.23 -8.17 21.37
N GLU A 326 -16.57 -7.05 21.05
CA GLU A 326 -15.92 -6.19 22.04
C GLU A 326 -16.93 -5.47 22.94
N LEU A 327 -18.03 -4.99 22.37
CA LEU A 327 -19.11 -4.38 23.16
C LEU A 327 -19.71 -5.36 24.18
N ARG A 328 -19.88 -6.64 23.80
CA ARG A 328 -20.32 -7.69 24.74
C ARG A 328 -19.27 -7.98 25.81
N ALA A 329 -18.00 -8.05 25.44
CA ALA A 329 -16.89 -8.29 26.37
C ALA A 329 -16.78 -7.17 27.42
N LEU A 330 -17.14 -5.95 27.05
CA LEU A 330 -17.16 -4.78 27.92
C LEU A 330 -18.50 -4.59 28.65
N ASN A 331 -19.49 -5.49 28.50
CA ASN A 331 -20.85 -5.38 29.03
C ASN A 331 -21.57 -4.07 28.63
N LEU A 332 -21.27 -3.54 27.44
CA LEU A 332 -21.90 -2.36 26.86
C LEU A 332 -23.09 -2.69 25.98
N LEU A 333 -23.30 -3.96 25.65
CA LEU A 333 -24.41 -4.46 24.85
C LEU A 333 -25.27 -5.37 25.74
N ASP A 334 -26.52 -5.02 25.91
CA ASP A 334 -27.47 -5.83 26.67
C ASP A 334 -28.00 -7.02 25.86
N SER A 335 -28.79 -7.89 26.47
CA SER A 335 -29.42 -9.03 25.81
C SER A 335 -30.45 -8.65 24.73
N SER A 336 -30.95 -7.41 24.76
CA SER A 336 -31.86 -6.85 23.75
C SER A 336 -31.15 -6.25 22.54
N GLY A 337 -29.82 -6.16 22.59
CA GLY A 337 -29.02 -5.54 21.54
C GLY A 337 -28.92 -4.00 21.66
N SER A 338 -29.37 -3.43 22.77
CA SER A 338 -29.27 -2.00 23.07
C SER A 338 -27.91 -1.68 23.68
N LEU A 339 -27.34 -0.55 23.30
CA LEU A 339 -26.11 -0.03 23.90
C LEU A 339 -26.42 0.68 25.21
N SER A 340 -25.84 0.19 26.29
CA SER A 340 -25.98 0.75 27.63
C SER A 340 -24.69 0.56 28.40
N GLY A 341 -24.33 1.50 29.25
CA GLY A 341 -23.18 1.38 30.14
C GLY A 341 -22.38 2.67 30.26
N ASP A 342 -21.50 2.68 31.25
CA ASP A 342 -20.65 3.82 31.56
C ASP A 342 -19.32 3.70 30.77
N VAL A 343 -19.21 4.47 29.71
CA VAL A 343 -18.03 4.49 28.85
C VAL A 343 -16.81 5.16 29.49
N SER A 344 -17.00 5.88 30.61
CA SER A 344 -15.90 6.60 31.28
C SER A 344 -14.91 5.69 32.00
N LYS A 345 -15.24 4.40 32.16
CA LYS A 345 -14.40 3.39 32.84
C LYS A 345 -13.63 2.51 31.86
N ILE A 346 -13.77 2.76 30.55
CA ILE A 346 -13.13 1.95 29.51
C ILE A 346 -11.71 2.42 29.34
N ASP A 347 -10.79 1.45 29.22
CA ASP A 347 -9.39 1.71 28.90
C ASP A 347 -9.24 2.42 27.54
N LYS A 348 -8.28 3.34 27.45
CA LYS A 348 -8.05 4.20 26.29
C LYS A 348 -7.90 3.43 24.98
N GLU A 349 -7.10 2.34 24.97
CA GLU A 349 -6.90 1.54 23.76
C GLU A 349 -8.22 0.93 23.26
N LYS A 350 -9.07 0.48 24.16
CA LYS A 350 -10.38 -0.07 23.83
C LYS A 350 -11.36 1.01 23.38
N LEU A 351 -11.27 2.19 23.97
CA LEU A 351 -12.09 3.33 23.57
C LEU A 351 -11.78 3.73 22.11
N TYR A 352 -10.51 3.90 21.79
CA TYR A 352 -10.04 4.14 20.42
C TYR A 352 -10.49 3.06 19.45
N PHE A 353 -10.33 1.79 19.85
CA PHE A 353 -10.77 0.67 19.03
C PHE A 353 -12.26 0.74 18.72
N LEU A 354 -13.10 0.99 19.72
CA LEU A 354 -14.55 1.10 19.53
C LEU A 354 -14.90 2.26 18.60
N GLN A 355 -14.28 3.41 18.81
CA GLN A 355 -14.51 4.61 18.01
C GLN A 355 -14.12 4.39 16.55
N ASP A 356 -12.90 3.90 16.27
CA ASP A 356 -12.44 3.56 14.91
C ASP A 356 -13.41 2.62 14.19
N LYS A 357 -13.97 1.62 14.93
CA LYS A 357 -14.94 0.69 14.34
C LYS A 357 -16.30 1.32 14.09
N PHE A 358 -16.77 2.15 14.99
CA PHE A 358 -18.01 2.88 14.79
C PHE A 358 -17.91 3.88 13.63
N ASP A 359 -16.84 4.66 13.56
CA ASP A 359 -16.62 5.63 12.49
C ASP A 359 -16.58 4.94 11.12
N TYR A 360 -15.84 3.83 11.02
CA TYR A 360 -15.83 3.02 9.82
C TYR A 360 -17.23 2.53 9.41
N LEU A 361 -18.03 2.07 10.35
CA LEU A 361 -19.38 1.57 10.09
C LEU A 361 -20.35 2.71 9.70
N VAL A 362 -20.23 3.88 10.34
CA VAL A 362 -21.02 5.08 10.02
C VAL A 362 -20.71 5.58 8.61
N GLU A 363 -19.43 5.70 8.26
CA GLU A 363 -18.99 6.11 6.93
C GLU A 363 -19.50 5.17 5.81
N ASN A 364 -19.63 3.88 6.13
CA ASN A 364 -20.13 2.88 5.18
C ASN A 364 -21.64 2.64 5.28
N GLY A 365 -22.38 3.44 6.08
CA GLY A 365 -23.84 3.45 6.11
C GLY A 365 -24.47 2.28 6.87
N ASP A 366 -23.76 1.66 7.84
CA ASP A 366 -24.31 0.58 8.65
C ASP A 366 -25.44 1.10 9.55
N LYS A 367 -26.60 0.44 9.50
CA LYS A 367 -27.80 0.86 10.25
C LYS A 367 -27.58 0.86 11.76
N PHE A 368 -26.90 -0.16 12.28
CA PHE A 368 -26.65 -0.27 13.73
C PHE A 368 -25.82 0.92 14.23
N ALA A 369 -24.76 1.29 13.52
CA ALA A 369 -23.94 2.43 13.88
C ALA A 369 -24.70 3.75 13.76
N LEU A 370 -25.49 3.94 12.69
CA LEU A 370 -26.30 5.14 12.47
C LEU A 370 -27.41 5.34 13.52
N GLU A 371 -28.01 4.25 14.00
CA GLU A 371 -29.04 4.29 15.07
C GLU A 371 -28.44 4.62 16.43
N ASN A 372 -27.15 4.35 16.65
CA ASN A 372 -26.47 4.53 17.92
C ASN A 372 -25.57 5.78 18.03
N LYS A 373 -25.85 6.82 17.24
CA LYS A 373 -25.06 8.07 17.22
C LYS A 373 -24.89 8.74 18.59
N LYS A 374 -25.89 8.64 19.49
CA LYS A 374 -25.78 9.19 20.84
C LYS A 374 -24.72 8.48 21.68
N PHE A 375 -24.58 7.17 21.50
CA PHE A 375 -23.53 6.39 22.15
C PHE A 375 -22.15 6.75 21.61
N ILE A 376 -22.02 6.90 20.28
CA ILE A 376 -20.79 7.32 19.62
C ILE A 376 -20.34 8.70 20.13
N ALA A 377 -21.25 9.67 20.21
CA ALA A 377 -20.95 10.98 20.79
C ALA A 377 -20.50 10.89 22.26
N GLY A 378 -21.01 9.90 23.00
CA GLY A 378 -20.57 9.59 24.38
C GLY A 378 -19.12 9.05 24.40
N LEU A 379 -18.73 8.22 23.44
CA LEU A 379 -17.35 7.75 23.29
C LEU A 379 -16.39 8.90 22.97
N GLU A 380 -16.75 9.77 22.02
CA GLU A 380 -15.98 10.96 21.66
C GLU A 380 -15.80 11.92 22.86
N ALA A 381 -16.86 12.15 23.60
CA ALA A 381 -16.80 12.99 24.81
C ALA A 381 -15.93 12.37 25.92
N ALA A 382 -15.97 11.04 26.09
CA ALA A 382 -15.12 10.33 27.05
C ALA A 382 -13.65 10.37 26.63
N GLU A 383 -13.36 10.26 25.33
CA GLU A 383 -12.01 10.41 24.77
C GLU A 383 -11.47 11.82 25.02
N GLN A 384 -12.22 12.85 24.63
CA GLN A 384 -11.82 14.24 24.80
C GLN A 384 -11.59 14.61 26.28
N LYS A 385 -12.35 14.02 27.20
CA LYS A 385 -12.18 14.23 28.63
C LYS A 385 -10.93 13.57 29.19
N ASN A 386 -10.55 12.42 28.62
CA ASN A 386 -9.42 11.63 29.09
C ASN A 386 -8.11 11.97 28.40
N TRP A 387 -8.17 12.70 27.30
CA TRP A 387 -6.97 13.05 26.53
C TRP A 387 -7.15 14.36 25.77
N GLN A 388 -6.31 15.34 26.10
CA GLN A 388 -6.23 16.63 25.42
C GLN A 388 -4.79 16.87 25.02
N ILE A 389 -4.56 17.40 23.82
CA ILE A 389 -3.25 17.88 23.38
C ILE A 389 -3.25 19.40 23.42
N PHE A 390 -2.23 19.95 24.09
CA PHE A 390 -1.91 21.36 24.13
C PHE A 390 -0.69 21.57 23.23
N SER A 391 -0.87 22.24 22.11
CA SER A 391 0.24 22.58 21.20
C SER A 391 0.72 23.99 21.48
N ILE A 392 2.01 24.12 21.76
CA ILE A 392 2.68 25.39 22.00
C ILE A 392 3.57 25.68 20.80
N ASP A 393 3.24 26.72 20.04
CA ASP A 393 4.08 27.25 18.96
C ASP A 393 4.95 28.38 19.49
N PHE A 394 6.26 28.21 19.34
CA PHE A 394 7.25 29.20 19.76
C PHE A 394 7.64 30.17 18.64
N SER A 395 7.05 30.06 17.45
CA SER A 395 7.30 30.98 16.35
C SER A 395 6.98 32.43 16.74
N GLY A 396 7.91 33.32 16.48
CA GLY A 396 7.77 34.75 16.83
C GLY A 396 8.20 35.14 18.26
N THR A 397 8.64 34.18 19.09
CA THR A 397 9.19 34.50 20.40
C THR A 397 10.63 35.06 20.25
N ALA A 398 10.88 36.26 20.73
CA ALA A 398 12.21 36.89 20.64
C ALA A 398 13.18 36.27 21.65
N ILE A 399 14.36 35.85 21.18
CA ILE A 399 15.42 35.30 22.02
C ILE A 399 16.58 36.30 21.99
N ASN A 400 16.99 36.77 23.16
CA ASN A 400 18.12 37.68 23.29
C ASN A 400 19.39 36.89 23.57
N VAL A 401 20.26 36.74 22.55
CA VAL A 401 21.51 35.97 22.63
C VAL A 401 22.67 36.85 22.22
N LYS A 402 23.76 36.80 22.98
CA LYS A 402 25.05 37.39 22.61
C LYS A 402 26.04 36.32 22.20
N ASP A 403 26.77 36.59 21.13
CA ASP A 403 27.98 35.88 20.70
C ASP A 403 27.79 34.35 20.46
N ALA A 404 26.67 33.94 19.92
CA ALA A 404 26.39 32.52 19.65
C ALA A 404 26.49 32.13 18.17
N THR A 405 27.05 30.97 17.90
CA THR A 405 27.00 30.37 16.57
C THR A 405 25.71 29.56 16.41
N ILE A 406 24.81 30.00 15.52
CA ILE A 406 23.53 29.33 15.26
C ILE A 406 23.73 28.20 14.25
N LYS A 407 23.25 27.00 14.59
CA LYS A 407 23.26 25.80 13.74
C LYS A 407 21.90 25.13 13.74
N THR A 408 21.53 24.52 12.62
CA THR A 408 20.30 23.74 12.51
C THR A 408 20.59 22.25 12.71
N PRO A 409 19.76 21.49 13.45
CA PRO A 409 19.87 20.05 13.53
C PRO A 409 19.50 19.41 12.18
N ILE A 410 19.96 18.17 11.94
CA ILE A 410 19.60 17.41 10.75
C ILE A 410 18.13 16.97 10.87
N THR A 411 17.78 16.36 12.00
CA THR A 411 16.41 15.94 12.33
C THR A 411 16.20 15.99 13.83
N SER A 412 14.93 16.07 14.24
CA SER A 412 14.51 15.78 15.62
C SER A 412 13.36 14.79 15.57
N SER A 413 13.31 13.85 16.50
CA SER A 413 12.25 12.85 16.62
C SER A 413 11.99 12.53 18.09
N THR A 414 10.75 12.26 18.41
CA THR A 414 10.33 11.90 19.76
C THR A 414 10.31 10.38 19.93
N ASN A 415 10.81 9.91 21.07
CA ASN A 415 10.78 8.50 21.46
C ASN A 415 10.38 8.40 22.96
N GLY A 416 9.10 8.24 23.21
CA GLY A 416 8.52 8.30 24.54
C GLY A 416 8.76 9.67 25.19
N ASP A 417 9.35 9.69 26.40
CA ASP A 417 9.66 10.92 27.14
C ASP A 417 10.90 11.66 26.62
N GLU A 418 11.57 11.12 25.61
CA GLU A 418 12.83 11.65 25.10
C GLU A 418 12.68 12.28 23.72
N LEU A 419 13.28 13.44 23.53
CA LEU A 419 13.51 14.08 22.25
C LEU A 419 14.92 13.74 21.78
N VAL A 420 15.02 13.01 20.68
CA VAL A 420 16.28 12.65 20.03
C VAL A 420 16.58 13.63 18.91
N ILE A 421 17.70 14.35 19.03
CA ILE A 421 18.14 15.37 18.06
C ILE A 421 19.38 14.84 17.35
N GLN A 422 19.31 14.70 16.04
CA GLN A 422 20.42 14.29 15.21
C GLN A 422 21.24 15.51 14.76
N LEU A 423 22.47 15.58 15.20
CA LEU A 423 23.46 16.54 14.76
C LEU A 423 24.42 15.88 13.76
N TYR A 424 25.27 16.70 13.12
CA TYR A 424 26.18 16.22 12.07
C TYR A 424 27.15 15.11 12.55
N ASN A 425 27.57 15.15 13.82
CA ASN A 425 28.59 14.24 14.37
C ASN A 425 28.08 13.36 15.53
N GLU A 426 26.89 13.59 16.04
CA GLU A 426 26.36 12.89 17.21
C GLU A 426 24.83 13.00 17.31
N ASN A 427 24.25 12.14 18.12
CA ASN A 427 22.84 12.22 18.52
C ASN A 427 22.79 12.70 19.97
N VAL A 428 21.92 13.67 20.24
CA VAL A 428 21.66 14.20 21.58
C VAL A 428 20.25 13.74 21.98
N SER A 429 20.13 13.03 23.11
CA SER A 429 18.83 12.62 23.67
C SER A 429 18.55 13.42 24.93
N ILE A 430 17.32 13.91 25.05
CA ILE A 430 16.91 14.80 26.13
C ILE A 430 15.56 14.32 26.66
N ASN A 431 15.49 14.17 27.97
CA ASN A 431 14.24 13.83 28.62
C ASN A 431 13.35 15.09 28.76
N MET A 432 12.40 15.23 27.84
CA MET A 432 11.50 16.37 27.76
C MET A 432 10.43 16.35 28.84
N GLN A 433 10.07 15.17 29.37
CA GLN A 433 9.18 15.06 30.51
C GLN A 433 9.77 15.77 31.74
N LYS A 434 11.04 15.54 32.04
CA LYS A 434 11.73 16.25 33.13
C LYS A 434 11.85 17.75 32.88
N HIS A 435 11.98 18.18 31.62
CA HIS A 435 12.00 19.58 31.26
C HIS A 435 10.64 20.24 31.54
N LEU A 436 9.55 19.58 31.15
CA LEU A 436 8.18 20.01 31.46
C LEU A 436 7.95 20.09 32.97
N GLU A 437 8.31 19.06 33.74
CA GLU A 437 8.16 19.02 35.19
C GLU A 437 8.95 20.15 35.90
N LYS A 438 10.16 20.42 35.43
CA LYS A 438 10.99 21.54 35.93
C LYS A 438 10.34 22.88 35.64
N ALA A 439 9.77 23.06 34.44
CA ALA A 439 9.07 24.29 34.09
C ALA A 439 7.78 24.46 34.97
N LEU A 440 6.99 23.43 35.14
CA LEU A 440 5.80 23.46 36.01
C LEU A 440 6.17 23.78 37.48
N ALA A 441 7.24 23.18 38.00
CA ALA A 441 7.72 23.41 39.35
C ALA A 441 8.10 24.87 39.59
N SER A 442 8.53 25.63 38.58
CA SER A 442 8.82 27.05 38.70
C SER A 442 7.61 27.91 39.06
N LEU A 443 6.40 27.42 38.76
CA LEU A 443 5.11 28.01 39.13
C LEU A 443 4.49 27.31 40.34
N ASN A 444 5.22 26.45 41.08
CA ASN A 444 4.72 25.60 42.14
C ASN A 444 3.56 24.66 41.69
N LEU A 445 3.57 24.23 40.43
CA LEU A 445 2.58 23.30 39.88
C LEU A 445 3.22 21.90 39.71
N LYS A 446 2.33 20.89 39.77
CA LYS A 446 2.69 19.50 39.52
C LYS A 446 2.02 19.00 38.25
N PRO A 447 2.56 17.97 37.57
CA PRO A 447 1.95 17.41 36.35
C PRO A 447 0.52 16.88 36.56
N ASP A 448 0.15 16.51 37.80
CA ASP A 448 -1.17 16.03 38.20
C ASP A 448 -2.11 17.17 38.73
N GLY A 449 -1.72 18.42 38.49
CA GLY A 449 -2.50 19.58 38.88
C GLY A 449 -3.67 19.87 37.96
N ASP A 450 -4.75 20.45 38.50
CA ASP A 450 -5.89 20.91 37.70
C ASP A 450 -5.62 22.35 37.21
N PHE A 451 -5.13 22.49 35.98
CA PHE A 451 -4.85 23.78 35.33
C PHE A 451 -5.10 23.69 33.83
N GLY A 452 -5.39 24.80 33.19
CA GLY A 452 -5.69 24.87 31.77
C GLY A 452 -4.52 25.31 30.89
N ALA A 453 -4.76 25.48 29.60
CA ALA A 453 -3.79 25.90 28.57
C ALA A 453 -3.07 27.23 28.89
N GLU A 454 -3.70 28.12 29.66
CA GLU A 454 -3.15 29.42 30.05
C GLU A 454 -1.83 29.31 30.85
N VAL A 455 -1.62 28.19 31.55
CA VAL A 455 -0.38 27.93 32.29
C VAL A 455 0.79 27.73 31.32
N PHE A 456 0.57 27.05 30.20
CA PHE A 456 1.62 26.79 29.21
C PHE A 456 2.05 28.07 28.47
N GLU A 457 1.14 29.01 28.30
CA GLU A 457 1.50 30.33 27.76
C GLU A 457 2.42 31.13 28.72
N ARG A 458 2.22 30.98 30.05
CA ARG A 458 3.12 31.57 31.06
C ARG A 458 4.48 30.88 31.11
N LEU A 459 4.53 29.59 30.79
CA LEU A 459 5.76 28.79 30.76
C LEU A 459 6.49 28.86 29.43
N LYS A 460 5.95 29.54 28.45
CA LYS A 460 6.44 29.57 27.07
C LYS A 460 7.95 29.88 26.97
N GLU A 461 8.41 30.89 27.68
CA GLU A 461 9.84 31.27 27.70
C GLU A 461 10.74 30.19 28.33
N GLN A 462 10.24 29.48 29.36
CA GLN A 462 11.00 28.45 30.07
C GLN A 462 11.01 27.13 29.29
N LEU A 463 9.95 26.84 28.55
CA LEU A 463 9.83 25.65 27.70
C LEU A 463 10.58 25.79 26.38
N LEU A 464 10.72 27.03 25.87
CA LEU A 464 11.34 27.33 24.59
C LEU A 464 12.81 26.88 24.52
N LEU A 465 13.57 27.02 25.63
CA LEU A 465 14.99 26.81 25.68
C LEU A 465 15.38 25.68 26.63
N PHE A 466 16.34 24.88 26.23
CA PHE A 466 16.95 23.88 27.10
C PHE A 466 18.44 23.74 26.79
N GLU A 467 19.22 23.47 27.86
CA GLU A 467 20.68 23.38 27.78
C GLU A 467 21.15 21.95 27.89
N VAL A 468 22.08 21.55 27.01
CA VAL A 468 22.79 20.28 27.06
C VAL A 468 24.27 20.52 26.88
N GLY A 469 25.04 20.42 27.96
CA GLY A 469 26.46 20.71 27.96
C GLY A 469 26.74 22.21 27.67
N LYS A 470 27.40 22.48 26.55
CA LYS A 470 27.70 23.84 26.09
C LYS A 470 26.72 24.32 25.00
N ARG A 471 25.66 23.60 24.76
CA ARG A 471 24.70 23.91 23.70
C ARG A 471 23.36 24.30 24.28
N VAL A 472 22.76 25.30 23.68
CA VAL A 472 21.38 25.72 23.96
C VAL A 472 20.54 25.39 22.77
N PHE A 473 19.50 24.57 22.95
CA PHE A 473 18.53 24.19 21.92
C PHE A 473 17.29 25.08 22.06
N VAL A 474 16.75 25.45 20.91
CA VAL A 474 15.56 26.27 20.78
C VAL A 474 14.47 25.44 20.12
N LEU A 475 13.35 25.26 20.81
CA LEU A 475 12.21 24.56 20.26
C LEU A 475 11.47 25.42 19.22
N ARG A 476 10.92 24.77 18.22
CA ARG A 476 9.95 25.33 17.30
C ARG A 476 8.53 25.16 17.81
N SER A 477 8.23 23.95 18.30
CA SER A 477 6.93 23.58 18.87
C SER A 477 7.12 22.53 19.94
N MET A 478 6.16 22.47 20.86
CA MET A 478 6.06 21.42 21.87
C MET A 478 4.59 21.04 22.04
N GLU A 479 4.33 19.77 22.09
CA GLU A 479 3.00 19.20 22.35
C GLU A 479 2.99 18.52 23.72
N ILE A 480 2.00 18.85 24.53
CA ILE A 480 1.80 18.33 25.88
C ILE A 480 0.45 17.63 25.89
N ALA A 481 0.43 16.36 26.21
CA ALA A 481 -0.81 15.61 26.38
C ALA A 481 -1.25 15.65 27.85
N GLN A 482 -2.55 15.88 28.08
CA GLN A 482 -3.18 15.61 29.37
C GLN A 482 -3.84 14.23 29.28
N GLU A 483 -3.35 13.30 30.07
CA GLU A 483 -3.86 11.94 30.13
C GLU A 483 -4.33 11.63 31.54
N ASN A 484 -5.64 11.37 31.73
CA ASN A 484 -6.24 11.11 33.02
C ASN A 484 -5.95 12.19 34.07
N GLY A 485 -5.91 13.45 33.66
CA GLY A 485 -5.60 14.59 34.53
C GLY A 485 -4.10 14.80 34.81
N VAL A 486 -3.21 14.02 34.18
CA VAL A 486 -1.76 14.18 34.30
C VAL A 486 -1.19 14.73 32.99
N TYR A 487 -0.42 15.80 33.09
CA TYR A 487 0.25 16.39 31.92
C TYR A 487 1.56 15.67 31.63
N LYS A 488 1.70 15.22 30.38
CA LYS A 488 2.87 14.51 29.88
C LYS A 488 3.42 15.17 28.62
N PHE A 489 4.72 15.10 28.44
CA PHE A 489 5.32 15.42 27.17
C PHE A 489 4.84 14.44 26.09
N TYR A 490 4.47 14.98 24.93
CA TYR A 490 3.98 14.17 23.80
C TYR A 490 4.91 14.24 22.59
N ASP A 491 5.20 15.45 22.10
CA ASP A 491 6.10 15.66 20.98
C ASP A 491 6.77 17.04 21.04
N ALA A 492 7.92 17.20 20.37
CA ALA A 492 8.54 18.50 20.16
C ALA A 492 9.42 18.52 18.90
N SER A 493 9.56 19.70 18.33
CA SER A 493 10.50 19.96 17.23
C SER A 493 11.49 21.05 17.59
N VAL A 494 12.75 20.87 17.16
CA VAL A 494 13.82 21.83 17.38
C VAL A 494 13.95 22.74 16.16
N LEU A 495 14.02 24.05 16.39
CA LEU A 495 14.22 25.03 15.33
C LEU A 495 15.72 25.16 14.99
N PHE A 496 16.56 25.40 16.00
CA PHE A 496 17.99 25.50 15.89
C PHE A 496 18.68 25.30 17.25
N TYR A 497 20.00 25.19 17.25
CA TYR A 497 20.77 25.19 18.48
C TYR A 497 21.95 26.20 18.38
N MET A 498 22.46 26.60 19.52
CA MET A 498 23.55 27.58 19.67
C MET A 498 24.69 26.93 20.43
N GLU A 499 25.91 27.10 19.96
CA GLU A 499 27.12 26.71 20.67
C GLU A 499 27.75 27.94 21.34
N ASP A 500 28.29 27.72 22.55
CA ASP A 500 28.94 28.75 23.40
C ASP A 500 28.06 29.98 23.72
N ALA A 501 26.72 29.78 23.68
CA ALA A 501 25.76 30.84 23.98
C ALA A 501 25.79 31.23 25.47
N GLN A 502 25.93 32.53 25.78
CA GLN A 502 25.63 33.08 27.11
C GLN A 502 24.18 33.60 27.09
N LEU A 503 23.29 32.89 27.74
CA LEU A 503 21.93 33.37 27.98
C LEU A 503 22.00 34.48 29.03
N LYS A 504 21.45 35.65 28.75
CA LYS A 504 21.30 36.77 29.69
C LYS A 504 19.95 36.70 30.41
#